data_6740c07d02ff91c3405760524b64b904
#
_entry.id   6740c07d02ff91c3405760524b64b904
#
_cell.length_a   1.000
_cell.length_b   1.000
_cell.length_c   1.000
_cell.angle_alpha   90.00
_cell.angle_beta   90.00
_cell.angle_gamma   90.00
#
_symmetry.space_group_name_H-M   'P 1'
#
loop_
_entity.id
_entity.type
_entity.pdbx_description
1 polymer ?
#
loop_
_entity_poly.entity_id
_entity_poly.type
_entity_poly.pdbx_seq_one_letter_code
_entity_poly.pdbx_strand_id
1 'polypeptide(L)'
;EIMPSLVGSEMCIRDSTSLSGYTIMLDAGHGGSDPGAGSSAGWEAPATLAIAKKVQQKLQSAGAAVIMTRSGDSYVSLETRRDAIRSKKPDLFISIHCDAADTSSAMGTTGFYYTPYSYGLADSIHDRLVSTWRDQIYKGTSVTVSKIDRGTRFYPFRVNRVQECPSVLIEYGFITNANDRKALQDGAKQDLLAQATVDGIKDFLKARG
;
A
#
# COMPACT_ATOMS: atom_id res chain seq x y z
N GLU A 1 51.04 23.30 21.35
CA GLU A 1 49.69 23.66 20.86
C GLU A 1 48.96 22.38 20.51
N ILE A 2 47.91 22.05 21.29
CA ILE A 2 47.10 20.87 21.13
C ILE A 2 45.95 21.27 20.23
N MET A 3 45.85 20.65 19.04
CA MET A 3 44.69 20.80 18.17
C MET A 3 43.45 20.24 18.83
N PRO A 4 42.32 20.98 18.86
CA PRO A 4 41.09 20.42 19.34
C PRO A 4 40.56 19.35 18.33
N SER A 5 40.34 18.16 18.84
CA SER A 5 39.67 17.06 18.22
C SER A 5 38.29 17.50 17.71
N LEU A 6 38.04 17.35 16.42
CA LEU A 6 36.69 17.40 15.85
C LEU A 6 35.91 16.16 16.33
N VAL A 7 35.27 16.32 17.48
CA VAL A 7 34.33 15.36 18.00
C VAL A 7 32.97 15.61 17.36
N GLY A 8 32.47 14.59 16.66
CA GLY A 8 31.06 14.30 16.62
C GLY A 8 30.24 14.97 15.52
N SER A 9 30.27 14.44 14.30
CA SER A 9 28.99 14.33 13.59
C SER A 9 28.11 13.37 14.39
N GLU A 10 27.17 13.92 15.13
CA GLU A 10 26.04 13.09 15.63
C GLU A 10 25.36 12.49 14.41
N MET A 11 25.72 11.25 14.12
CA MET A 11 24.96 10.39 13.25
C MET A 11 23.65 10.14 14.01
N CYS A 12 22.64 11.00 13.77
CA CYS A 12 21.29 10.73 14.22
C CYS A 12 20.93 9.33 13.71
N ILE A 13 21.04 8.33 14.58
CA ILE A 13 20.42 7.04 14.38
C ILE A 13 18.93 7.35 14.34
N ARG A 14 18.38 7.51 13.12
CA ARG A 14 16.93 7.57 12.93
C ARG A 14 16.39 6.32 13.57
N ASP A 15 15.59 6.48 14.61
CA ASP A 15 14.84 5.37 15.18
C ASP A 15 14.17 4.64 14.01
N SER A 16 14.51 3.36 13.84
CA SER A 16 14.09 2.53 12.70
C SER A 16 12.56 2.38 12.58
N THR A 17 11.82 2.98 13.50
CA THR A 17 10.35 2.98 13.57
C THR A 17 9.73 4.29 13.10
N SER A 18 10.48 5.41 13.05
CA SER A 18 9.97 6.73 12.68
C SER A 18 9.97 6.94 11.17
N LEU A 19 8.86 7.49 10.66
CA LEU A 19 8.71 7.95 9.27
C LEU A 19 8.77 9.48 9.16
N SER A 20 9.29 10.17 10.18
CA SER A 20 9.45 11.61 10.18
C SER A 20 10.35 12.07 9.03
N GLY A 21 9.91 13.10 8.32
CA GLY A 21 10.60 13.66 7.15
C GLY A 21 10.24 12.99 5.83
N TYR A 22 9.38 11.94 5.82
CA TYR A 22 8.84 11.38 4.59
C TYR A 22 7.45 11.93 4.28
N THR A 23 7.23 12.24 3.00
CA THR A 23 5.90 12.56 2.44
C THR A 23 5.42 11.37 1.62
N ILE A 24 4.34 10.73 2.04
CA ILE A 24 3.80 9.53 1.40
C ILE A 24 2.44 9.87 0.79
N MET A 25 2.27 9.61 -0.51
CA MET A 25 0.99 9.78 -1.17
C MET A 25 0.27 8.45 -1.27
N LEU A 26 -0.96 8.43 -0.75
CA LEU A 26 -1.88 7.30 -0.83
C LEU A 26 -2.96 7.58 -1.87
N ASP A 27 -3.17 6.60 -2.72
CA ASP A 27 -4.22 6.61 -3.73
C ASP A 27 -5.26 5.53 -3.39
N ALA A 28 -6.44 5.94 -2.97
CA ALA A 28 -7.57 5.03 -2.86
C ALA A 28 -8.18 4.83 -4.25
N GLY A 29 -8.01 3.64 -4.83
CA GLY A 29 -8.49 3.33 -6.17
C GLY A 29 -9.99 3.59 -6.34
N HIS A 30 -10.41 3.94 -7.57
CA HIS A 30 -11.80 4.20 -7.92
C HIS A 30 -12.44 5.36 -7.13
N GLY A 31 -13.77 5.39 -7.01
CA GLY A 31 -14.54 6.37 -6.23
C GLY A 31 -15.58 7.16 -7.03
N GLY A 32 -16.63 7.61 -6.36
CA GLY A 32 -17.72 8.37 -6.98
C GLY A 32 -18.45 7.58 -8.06
N SER A 33 -18.41 8.07 -9.29
CA SER A 33 -19.04 7.40 -10.45
C SER A 33 -18.33 6.11 -10.91
N ASP A 34 -17.14 5.83 -10.39
CA ASP A 34 -16.38 4.60 -10.67
C ASP A 34 -16.37 3.70 -9.41
N PRO A 35 -17.27 2.72 -9.31
CA PRO A 35 -17.31 1.83 -8.15
C PRO A 35 -16.16 0.81 -8.10
N GLY A 36 -15.36 0.68 -9.18
CA GLY A 36 -14.41 -0.40 -9.34
C GLY A 36 -15.07 -1.74 -9.58
N ALA A 37 -14.33 -2.82 -9.40
CA ALA A 37 -14.83 -4.18 -9.50
C ALA A 37 -15.79 -4.52 -8.34
N GLY A 38 -16.59 -5.59 -8.52
CA GLY A 38 -17.47 -6.09 -7.46
C GLY A 38 -18.91 -6.30 -7.91
N SER A 39 -19.82 -6.26 -6.95
CA SER A 39 -21.26 -6.45 -7.14
C SER A 39 -22.03 -5.82 -5.99
N SER A 40 -23.35 -6.01 -5.96
CA SER A 40 -24.19 -5.61 -4.82
C SER A 40 -23.75 -6.22 -3.46
N ALA A 41 -22.97 -7.30 -3.47
CA ALA A 41 -22.38 -7.89 -2.26
C ALA A 41 -21.15 -7.08 -1.74
N GLY A 42 -20.60 -6.21 -2.56
CA GLY A 42 -19.49 -5.31 -2.19
C GLY A 42 -18.75 -4.80 -3.41
N TRP A 43 -18.44 -3.52 -3.41
CA TRP A 43 -17.68 -2.82 -4.42
C TRP A 43 -16.28 -2.47 -3.92
N GLU A 44 -15.35 -2.33 -4.85
CA GLU A 44 -13.95 -2.04 -4.57
C GLU A 44 -13.75 -0.65 -3.96
N ALA A 45 -14.37 0.39 -4.51
CA ALA A 45 -14.15 1.77 -4.10
C ALA A 45 -14.37 2.07 -2.60
N PRO A 46 -15.40 1.53 -1.91
CA PRO A 46 -15.52 1.68 -0.47
C PRO A 46 -14.41 0.98 0.33
N ALA A 47 -13.99 -0.23 -0.12
CA ALA A 47 -12.95 -1.00 0.56
C ALA A 47 -11.58 -0.31 0.45
N THR A 48 -11.20 0.17 -0.75
CA THR A 48 -9.95 0.89 -0.98
C THR A 48 -9.87 2.17 -0.16
N LEU A 49 -10.97 2.94 -0.06
CA LEU A 49 -11.02 4.15 0.76
C LEU A 49 -10.89 3.83 2.26
N ALA A 50 -11.56 2.79 2.74
CA ALA A 50 -11.50 2.42 4.15
C ALA A 50 -10.09 1.97 4.55
N ILE A 51 -9.43 1.14 3.74
CA ILE A 51 -8.05 0.71 3.95
C ILE A 51 -7.10 1.91 3.88
N ALA A 52 -7.22 2.76 2.85
CA ALA A 52 -6.35 3.92 2.66
C ALA A 52 -6.42 4.89 3.86
N LYS A 53 -7.59 5.13 4.43
CA LYS A 53 -7.75 5.96 5.64
C LYS A 53 -7.04 5.35 6.85
N LYS A 54 -7.09 4.03 7.03
CA LYS A 54 -6.39 3.34 8.12
C LYS A 54 -4.87 3.39 7.91
N VAL A 55 -4.39 3.20 6.68
CA VAL A 55 -2.97 3.38 6.33
C VAL A 55 -2.54 4.82 6.63
N GLN A 56 -3.34 5.82 6.22
CA GLN A 56 -3.07 7.23 6.50
C GLN A 56 -2.88 7.48 8.01
N GLN A 57 -3.82 7.04 8.84
CA GLN A 57 -3.75 7.23 10.30
C GLN A 57 -2.46 6.61 10.88
N LYS A 58 -2.12 5.39 10.48
CA LYS A 58 -0.94 4.70 10.98
C LYS A 58 0.37 5.35 10.50
N LEU A 59 0.44 5.81 9.25
CA LEU A 59 1.60 6.55 8.72
C LEU A 59 1.79 7.88 9.45
N GLN A 60 0.71 8.63 9.69
CA GLN A 60 0.75 9.88 10.46
C GLN A 60 1.18 9.63 11.90
N SER A 61 0.69 8.57 12.55
CA SER A 61 1.12 8.17 13.88
C SER A 61 2.61 7.76 13.92
N ALA A 62 3.17 7.30 12.80
CA ALA A 62 4.60 7.02 12.65
C ALA A 62 5.43 8.27 12.26
N GLY A 63 4.81 9.44 12.12
CA GLY A 63 5.47 10.72 11.85
C GLY A 63 5.52 11.14 10.38
N ALA A 64 4.97 10.38 9.44
CA ALA A 64 4.95 10.75 8.03
C ALA A 64 3.96 11.88 7.72
N ALA A 65 4.31 12.74 6.77
CA ALA A 65 3.34 13.58 6.09
C ALA A 65 2.57 12.71 5.06
N VAL A 66 1.23 12.78 5.06
CA VAL A 66 0.42 11.95 4.17
C VAL A 66 -0.50 12.80 3.29
N ILE A 67 -0.45 12.52 1.99
CA ILE A 67 -1.32 13.13 0.98
C ILE A 67 -2.26 12.04 0.46
N MET A 68 -3.56 12.32 0.40
CA MET A 68 -4.56 11.42 -0.17
C MET A 68 -5.00 11.94 -1.54
N THR A 69 -5.16 11.07 -2.54
CA THR A 69 -5.76 11.45 -3.82
C THR A 69 -7.25 11.73 -3.70
N ARG A 70 -7.94 11.01 -2.82
CA ARG A 70 -9.31 11.28 -2.37
C ARG A 70 -9.47 10.90 -0.89
N SER A 71 -10.25 11.67 -0.17
CA SER A 71 -10.57 11.42 1.24
C SER A 71 -12.05 11.09 1.47
N GLY A 72 -12.85 11.14 0.41
CA GLY A 72 -14.28 10.82 0.39
C GLY A 72 -14.63 9.94 -0.81
N ASP A 73 -15.92 9.67 -0.97
CA ASP A 73 -16.44 8.98 -2.16
C ASP A 73 -16.57 9.97 -3.32
N SER A 74 -15.45 10.22 -3.99
CA SER A 74 -15.35 11.13 -5.14
C SER A 74 -14.58 10.47 -6.26
N TYR A 75 -14.99 10.75 -7.49
CA TYR A 75 -14.26 10.32 -8.69
C TYR A 75 -13.00 11.17 -8.87
N VAL A 76 -11.87 10.51 -9.09
CA VAL A 76 -10.59 11.16 -9.43
C VAL A 76 -10.02 10.46 -10.66
N SER A 77 -9.81 11.19 -11.74
CA SER A 77 -9.31 10.60 -12.99
C SER A 77 -7.87 10.09 -12.82
N LEU A 78 -7.48 9.11 -13.65
CA LEU A 78 -6.10 8.58 -13.65
C LEU A 78 -5.07 9.67 -13.95
N GLU A 79 -5.41 10.64 -14.80
CA GLU A 79 -4.58 11.80 -15.09
C GLU A 79 -4.39 12.68 -13.86
N THR A 80 -5.47 13.02 -13.18
CA THR A 80 -5.43 13.83 -11.94
C THR A 80 -4.58 13.16 -10.86
N ARG A 81 -4.67 11.83 -10.71
CA ARG A 81 -3.81 11.06 -9.77
C ARG A 81 -2.33 11.21 -10.12
N ARG A 82 -1.95 11.07 -11.39
CA ARG A 82 -0.58 11.24 -11.86
C ARG A 82 -0.07 12.68 -11.73
N ASP A 83 -0.90 13.66 -12.06
CA ASP A 83 -0.55 15.08 -11.94
C ASP A 83 -0.35 15.47 -10.47
N ALA A 84 -1.11 14.87 -9.56
CA ALA A 84 -0.89 15.02 -8.13
C ALA A 84 0.51 14.51 -7.71
N ILE A 85 0.98 13.36 -8.20
CA ILE A 85 2.33 12.86 -7.94
C ILE A 85 3.38 13.87 -8.43
N ARG A 86 3.26 14.34 -9.66
CA ARG A 86 4.19 15.28 -10.28
C ARG A 86 4.25 16.64 -9.58
N SER A 87 3.09 17.15 -9.17
CA SER A 87 2.99 18.47 -8.53
C SER A 87 3.37 18.44 -7.05
N LYS A 88 3.04 17.37 -6.33
CA LYS A 88 3.31 17.24 -4.89
C LYS A 88 4.65 16.61 -4.56
N LYS A 89 5.25 15.88 -5.51
CA LYS A 89 6.57 15.23 -5.40
C LYS A 89 6.71 14.45 -4.08
N PRO A 90 5.84 13.47 -3.79
CA PRO A 90 5.97 12.65 -2.60
C PRO A 90 7.24 11.79 -2.68
N ASP A 91 7.74 11.33 -1.53
CA ASP A 91 8.84 10.37 -1.48
C ASP A 91 8.41 8.98 -1.93
N LEU A 92 7.16 8.59 -1.66
CA LEU A 92 6.55 7.32 -2.05
C LEU A 92 5.11 7.53 -2.51
N PHE A 93 4.67 6.71 -3.49
CA PHE A 93 3.28 6.63 -3.92
C PHE A 93 2.76 5.19 -3.83
N ILE A 94 1.64 4.99 -3.15
CA ILE A 94 0.99 3.69 -2.98
C ILE A 94 -0.47 3.78 -3.43
N SER A 95 -0.82 3.09 -4.51
CA SER A 95 -2.20 2.92 -4.97
C SER A 95 -2.78 1.64 -4.38
N ILE A 96 -3.94 1.77 -3.75
CA ILE A 96 -4.63 0.72 -2.98
C ILE A 96 -5.83 0.25 -3.79
N HIS A 97 -5.84 -1.02 -4.16
CA HIS A 97 -6.84 -1.68 -4.99
C HIS A 97 -7.31 -3.02 -4.42
N CYS A 98 -8.38 -3.57 -4.97
CA CYS A 98 -8.87 -4.91 -4.70
C CYS A 98 -9.14 -5.62 -6.02
N ASP A 99 -8.42 -6.69 -6.29
CA ASP A 99 -8.44 -7.45 -7.54
C ASP A 99 -9.81 -8.10 -7.81
N ALA A 100 -10.03 -8.46 -9.04
CA ALA A 100 -11.21 -9.18 -9.49
C ALA A 100 -10.85 -10.24 -10.53
N ALA A 101 -11.58 -11.35 -10.53
CA ALA A 101 -11.46 -12.40 -11.52
C ALA A 101 -12.84 -12.97 -11.88
N ASP A 102 -12.95 -13.56 -13.06
CA ASP A 102 -14.17 -14.25 -13.51
C ASP A 102 -14.47 -15.47 -12.62
N THR A 103 -13.43 -16.07 -12.03
CA THR A 103 -13.59 -17.17 -11.08
C THR A 103 -13.58 -16.66 -9.63
N SER A 104 -14.57 -17.08 -8.85
CA SER A 104 -14.65 -16.76 -7.42
C SER A 104 -13.61 -17.49 -6.57
N SER A 105 -12.84 -18.42 -7.15
CA SER A 105 -11.76 -19.14 -6.45
C SER A 105 -10.44 -18.37 -6.38
N ALA A 106 -10.23 -17.33 -7.22
CA ALA A 106 -9.09 -16.47 -7.15
C ALA A 106 -9.07 -15.69 -5.82
N MET A 107 -7.92 -15.65 -5.14
CA MET A 107 -7.77 -15.05 -3.82
C MET A 107 -6.33 -14.56 -3.60
N GLY A 108 -6.13 -13.78 -2.54
CA GLY A 108 -4.81 -13.34 -2.10
C GLY A 108 -4.39 -12.00 -2.66
N THR A 109 -3.14 -11.63 -2.43
CA THR A 109 -2.59 -10.29 -2.69
C THR A 109 -1.53 -10.29 -3.79
N THR A 110 -1.41 -9.17 -4.51
CA THR A 110 -0.41 -8.95 -5.56
C THR A 110 0.21 -7.57 -5.40
N GLY A 111 1.54 -7.47 -5.49
CA GLY A 111 2.24 -6.19 -5.61
C GLY A 111 2.55 -5.88 -7.07
N PHE A 112 2.32 -4.64 -7.51
CA PHE A 112 2.67 -4.21 -8.87
C PHE A 112 3.60 -3.01 -8.87
N TYR A 113 4.64 -3.07 -9.71
CA TYR A 113 5.58 -2.00 -9.94
C TYR A 113 5.79 -1.74 -11.44
N TYR A 114 6.29 -0.55 -11.77
CA TYR A 114 6.66 -0.20 -13.14
C TYR A 114 8.17 0.06 -13.28
N THR A 115 8.78 0.79 -12.36
CA THR A 115 10.21 1.09 -12.42
C THR A 115 11.01 0.11 -11.56
N PRO A 116 12.24 -0.27 -11.93
CA PRO A 116 13.06 -1.19 -11.13
C PRO A 116 13.25 -0.74 -9.68
N TYR A 117 13.38 0.57 -9.43
CA TYR A 117 13.56 1.10 -8.08
C TYR A 117 12.26 1.10 -7.24
N SER A 118 11.11 0.82 -7.85
CA SER A 118 9.82 0.61 -7.16
C SER A 118 9.62 -0.85 -6.73
N TYR A 119 10.39 -1.80 -7.28
CA TYR A 119 10.25 -3.23 -6.97
C TYR A 119 10.32 -3.50 -5.47
N GLY A 120 11.38 -3.01 -4.79
CA GLY A 120 11.56 -3.27 -3.36
C GLY A 120 10.43 -2.73 -2.48
N LEU A 121 9.79 -1.61 -2.86
CA LEU A 121 8.61 -1.09 -2.15
C LEU A 121 7.40 -2.02 -2.34
N ALA A 122 7.14 -2.47 -3.58
CA ALA A 122 6.05 -3.38 -3.88
C ALA A 122 6.24 -4.71 -3.14
N ASP A 123 7.46 -5.25 -3.19
CA ASP A 123 7.84 -6.54 -2.61
C ASP A 123 7.72 -6.53 -1.08
N SER A 124 8.29 -5.53 -0.41
CA SER A 124 8.21 -5.41 1.04
C SER A 124 6.76 -5.26 1.56
N ILE A 125 5.92 -4.50 0.86
CA ILE A 125 4.50 -4.38 1.21
C ILE A 125 3.79 -5.72 0.97
N HIS A 126 4.04 -6.35 -0.18
CA HIS A 126 3.45 -7.63 -0.55
C HIS A 126 3.76 -8.73 0.48
N ASP A 127 5.03 -8.89 0.87
CA ASP A 127 5.46 -9.89 1.86
C ASP A 127 4.74 -9.73 3.20
N ARG A 128 4.59 -8.49 3.67
CA ARG A 128 3.85 -8.19 4.89
C ARG A 128 2.36 -8.52 4.76
N LEU A 129 1.76 -8.24 3.62
CA LEU A 129 0.37 -8.60 3.33
C LEU A 129 0.19 -10.11 3.28
N VAL A 130 1.06 -10.86 2.58
CA VAL A 130 1.02 -12.33 2.52
C VAL A 130 1.08 -12.93 3.92
N SER A 131 2.01 -12.44 4.75
CA SER A 131 2.14 -12.89 6.15
C SER A 131 0.87 -12.59 6.95
N THR A 132 0.27 -11.41 6.77
CA THR A 132 -0.97 -11.03 7.45
C THR A 132 -2.16 -11.88 7.00
N TRP A 133 -2.29 -12.14 5.69
CA TRP A 133 -3.31 -13.03 5.16
C TRP A 133 -3.17 -14.44 5.74
N ARG A 134 -1.95 -15.01 5.76
CA ARG A 134 -1.67 -16.35 6.28
C ARG A 134 -1.94 -16.45 7.77
N ASP A 135 -1.37 -15.54 8.57
CA ASP A 135 -1.22 -15.73 10.01
C ASP A 135 -2.36 -15.11 10.83
N GLN A 136 -3.12 -14.18 10.22
CA GLN A 136 -4.17 -13.44 10.91
C GLN A 136 -5.55 -13.63 10.27
N ILE A 137 -5.64 -13.61 8.93
CA ILE A 137 -6.93 -13.62 8.23
C ILE A 137 -7.37 -15.07 7.96
N TYR A 138 -6.48 -15.89 7.40
CA TYR A 138 -6.74 -17.29 7.08
C TYR A 138 -6.21 -18.29 8.14
N LYS A 139 -5.81 -17.78 9.30
CA LYS A 139 -5.33 -18.62 10.40
C LYS A 139 -6.33 -19.71 10.77
N GLY A 140 -5.86 -20.97 10.82
CA GLY A 140 -6.69 -22.13 11.15
C GLY A 140 -7.58 -22.63 10.02
N THR A 141 -7.44 -22.09 8.81
CA THR A 141 -8.12 -22.60 7.62
C THR A 141 -7.21 -23.52 6.79
N SER A 142 -7.76 -24.19 5.77
CA SER A 142 -7.00 -25.00 4.82
C SER A 142 -6.40 -24.18 3.65
N VAL A 143 -6.45 -22.86 3.71
CA VAL A 143 -5.90 -21.98 2.67
C VAL A 143 -4.37 -22.00 2.76
N THR A 144 -3.70 -22.36 1.67
CA THR A 144 -2.25 -22.43 1.57
C THR A 144 -1.67 -21.09 1.14
N VAL A 145 -0.39 -20.83 1.48
CA VAL A 145 0.33 -19.62 1.06
C VAL A 145 0.32 -19.48 -0.45
N SER A 146 0.51 -20.55 -1.21
CA SER A 146 0.52 -20.54 -2.68
C SER A 146 -0.79 -20.06 -3.32
N LYS A 147 -1.89 -20.01 -2.57
CA LYS A 147 -3.17 -19.46 -3.04
C LYS A 147 -3.30 -17.96 -2.79
N ILE A 148 -2.66 -17.46 -1.73
CA ILE A 148 -2.77 -16.05 -1.31
C ILE A 148 -1.57 -15.21 -1.74
N ASP A 149 -0.42 -15.82 -1.95
CA ASP A 149 0.79 -15.19 -2.48
C ASP A 149 0.75 -15.23 -4.02
N ARG A 150 0.45 -14.09 -4.63
CA ARG A 150 0.42 -13.94 -6.09
C ARG A 150 1.68 -13.26 -6.64
N GLY A 151 2.61 -12.94 -5.77
CA GLY A 151 3.91 -12.37 -6.08
C GLY A 151 3.90 -10.87 -6.40
N THR A 152 5.11 -10.36 -6.59
CA THR A 152 5.36 -8.98 -7.01
C THR A 152 5.67 -8.97 -8.50
N ARG A 153 4.94 -8.15 -9.29
CA ARG A 153 4.92 -8.22 -10.75
C ARG A 153 5.18 -6.87 -11.40
N PHE A 154 5.90 -6.88 -12.50
CA PHE A 154 5.96 -5.74 -13.41
C PHE A 154 4.63 -5.60 -14.14
N TYR A 155 3.98 -4.44 -14.00
CA TYR A 155 2.84 -4.07 -14.83
C TYR A 155 2.69 -2.55 -14.93
N PRO A 156 2.53 -1.99 -16.16
CA PRO A 156 2.49 -0.55 -16.39
C PRO A 156 1.08 0.03 -16.21
N PHE A 157 0.49 -0.09 -15.02
CA PHE A 157 -0.74 0.63 -14.72
C PHE A 157 -0.55 2.13 -14.90
N ARG A 158 -1.63 2.83 -15.26
CA ARG A 158 -1.53 4.26 -15.56
C ARG A 158 -1.09 5.08 -14.36
N VAL A 159 -1.49 4.69 -13.15
CA VAL A 159 -1.16 5.41 -11.92
C VAL A 159 0.26 5.15 -11.41
N ASN A 160 0.83 3.95 -11.60
CA ASN A 160 2.19 3.65 -11.14
C ASN A 160 3.28 3.88 -12.21
N ARG A 161 2.87 4.25 -13.45
CA ARG A 161 3.78 4.54 -14.57
C ARG A 161 4.31 5.96 -14.47
N VAL A 162 5.02 6.26 -13.39
CA VAL A 162 5.68 7.52 -13.08
C VAL A 162 7.13 7.28 -12.71
N GLN A 163 7.95 8.31 -12.80
CA GLN A 163 9.40 8.23 -12.52
C GLN A 163 9.82 9.19 -11.39
N GLU A 164 8.88 9.94 -10.86
CA GLU A 164 9.11 11.00 -9.88
C GLU A 164 9.46 10.44 -8.49
N CYS A 165 8.93 9.25 -8.16
CA CYS A 165 9.19 8.54 -6.90
C CYS A 165 8.93 7.04 -7.05
N PRO A 166 9.40 6.18 -6.13
CA PRO A 166 8.92 4.80 -6.03
C PRO A 166 7.41 4.75 -5.95
N SER A 167 6.78 4.09 -6.96
CA SER A 167 5.34 4.10 -7.17
C SER A 167 4.84 2.69 -7.41
N VAL A 168 3.89 2.26 -6.60
CA VAL A 168 3.35 0.90 -6.60
C VAL A 168 1.84 0.88 -6.62
N LEU A 169 1.25 -0.20 -7.15
CA LEU A 169 -0.15 -0.53 -6.98
C LEU A 169 -0.22 -1.88 -6.25
N ILE A 170 -1.02 -1.92 -5.21
CA ILE A 170 -1.18 -3.12 -4.37
C ILE A 170 -2.62 -3.57 -4.43
N GLU A 171 -2.80 -4.84 -4.82
CA GLU A 171 -4.08 -5.56 -4.74
C GLU A 171 -4.17 -6.26 -3.39
N TYR A 172 -5.05 -5.78 -2.54
CA TYR A 172 -5.16 -6.22 -1.16
C TYR A 172 -5.87 -7.58 -0.99
N GLY A 173 -6.55 -8.04 -2.02
CA GLY A 173 -7.31 -9.29 -2.06
C GLY A 173 -8.33 -9.22 -3.19
N PHE A 174 -9.06 -10.30 -3.45
CA PHE A 174 -10.05 -10.37 -4.52
C PHE A 174 -11.45 -9.98 -4.02
N ILE A 175 -12.00 -8.88 -4.53
CA ILE A 175 -13.38 -8.47 -4.18
C ILE A 175 -14.43 -9.46 -4.70
N THR A 176 -14.10 -10.24 -5.73
CA THR A 176 -14.94 -11.32 -6.28
C THR A 176 -14.89 -12.61 -5.46
N ASN A 177 -13.88 -12.80 -4.61
CA ASN A 177 -13.81 -13.94 -3.69
C ASN A 177 -14.58 -13.64 -2.40
N ALA A 178 -15.47 -14.53 -1.98
CA ALA A 178 -16.35 -14.29 -0.82
C ALA A 178 -15.56 -14.13 0.51
N ASN A 179 -14.47 -14.88 0.69
CA ASN A 179 -13.67 -14.82 1.92
C ASN A 179 -12.78 -13.58 1.95
N ASP A 180 -12.10 -13.26 0.83
CA ASP A 180 -11.31 -12.04 0.70
C ASP A 180 -12.21 -10.81 0.88
N ARG A 181 -13.35 -10.76 0.19
CA ARG A 181 -14.32 -9.65 0.29
C ARG A 181 -14.79 -9.45 1.73
N LYS A 182 -15.11 -10.53 2.45
CA LYS A 182 -15.48 -10.44 3.87
C LYS A 182 -14.36 -9.78 4.70
N ALA A 183 -13.11 -10.13 4.47
CA ALA A 183 -11.98 -9.52 5.15
C ALA A 183 -11.75 -8.06 4.71
N LEU A 184 -11.88 -7.77 3.40
CA LEU A 184 -11.75 -6.42 2.84
C LEU A 184 -12.84 -5.45 3.33
N GLN A 185 -14.00 -5.96 3.79
CA GLN A 185 -15.09 -5.18 4.36
C GLN A 185 -15.08 -5.15 5.90
N ASP A 186 -14.29 -6.00 6.55
CA ASP A 186 -14.20 -6.07 8.01
C ASP A 186 -13.20 -5.03 8.55
N GLY A 187 -13.68 -4.15 9.43
CA GLY A 187 -12.87 -3.06 9.96
C GLY A 187 -11.61 -3.51 10.72
N ALA A 188 -11.67 -4.64 11.44
CA ALA A 188 -10.51 -5.17 12.17
C ALA A 188 -9.48 -5.79 11.20
N LYS A 189 -9.95 -6.49 10.15
CA LYS A 189 -9.07 -7.04 9.12
C LYS A 189 -8.43 -5.94 8.25
N GLN A 190 -9.18 -4.91 7.90
CA GLN A 190 -8.63 -3.72 7.25
C GLN A 190 -7.52 -3.06 8.09
N ASP A 191 -7.66 -3.06 9.42
CA ASP A 191 -6.65 -2.51 10.32
C ASP A 191 -5.35 -3.33 10.30
N LEU A 192 -5.46 -4.66 10.25
CA LEU A 192 -4.31 -5.56 10.07
C LEU A 192 -3.62 -5.35 8.71
N LEU A 193 -4.40 -5.24 7.63
CA LEU A 193 -3.87 -4.98 6.30
C LEU A 193 -3.17 -3.61 6.21
N ALA A 194 -3.75 -2.59 6.85
CA ALA A 194 -3.14 -1.27 6.94
C ALA A 194 -1.84 -1.30 7.73
N GLN A 195 -1.76 -2.06 8.84
CA GLN A 195 -0.53 -2.23 9.60
C GLN A 195 0.55 -2.92 8.74
N ALA A 196 0.20 -3.99 8.04
CA ALA A 196 1.11 -4.68 7.12
C ALA A 196 1.71 -3.73 6.07
N THR A 197 0.89 -2.83 5.52
CA THR A 197 1.36 -1.83 4.55
C THR A 197 2.40 -0.90 5.16
N VAL A 198 2.14 -0.38 6.36
CA VAL A 198 3.07 0.52 7.06
C VAL A 198 4.38 -0.19 7.41
N ASP A 199 4.29 -1.45 7.86
CA ASP A 199 5.47 -2.26 8.18
C ASP A 199 6.30 -2.55 6.92
N GLY A 200 5.67 -2.85 5.78
CA GLY A 200 6.35 -3.03 4.51
C GLY A 200 7.04 -1.74 4.01
N ILE A 201 6.41 -0.58 4.18
CA ILE A 201 7.04 0.72 3.89
C ILE A 201 8.27 0.94 4.76
N LYS A 202 8.19 0.64 6.06
CA LYS A 202 9.33 0.76 6.98
C LYS A 202 10.47 -0.18 6.60
N ASP A 203 10.17 -1.43 6.24
CA ASP A 203 11.17 -2.41 5.80
C ASP A 203 11.89 -1.92 4.54
N PHE A 204 11.15 -1.41 3.56
CA PHE A 204 11.72 -0.83 2.34
C PHE A 204 12.65 0.35 2.63
N LEU A 205 12.22 1.28 3.47
CA LEU A 205 13.03 2.46 3.81
C LEU A 205 14.27 2.08 4.60
N LYS A 206 14.16 1.12 5.52
CA LYS A 206 15.30 0.59 6.29
C LYS A 206 16.34 -0.09 5.40
N ALA A 207 15.92 -0.80 4.36
CA ALA A 207 16.83 -1.47 3.42
C ALA A 207 17.62 -0.48 2.53
N ARG A 208 17.26 0.81 2.51
CA ARG A 208 17.89 1.86 1.70
C ARG A 208 18.78 2.81 2.48
N GLY A 209 18.70 2.82 3.78
CA GLY A 209 19.52 3.64 4.69
C GLY A 209 20.66 2.87 5.26
#